data_b7611b66291aa5ff419249843bde8d11
#
_entry.id   b7611b66291aa5ff419249843bde8d11
#
_cell.length_a   1.000
_cell.length_b   1.000
_cell.length_c   1.000
_cell.angle_alpha   90.00
_cell.angle_beta   90.00
_cell.angle_gamma   90.00
#
_symmetry.space_group_name_H-M   'P 1'
#
loop_
_entity.id
_entity.type
_entity.pdbx_description
1 polymer ?
#
loop_
_entity_poly.entity_id
_entity_poly.type
_entity_poly.pdbx_seq_one_letter_code
_entity_poly.pdbx_strand_id
1 'polypeptide(L)'
;MRPLLRSGSMGAMTAVFVHGVPETPAVWHGLLAALDRPDTVALSLPGFDSARPAGFGATMDEYADWLAAQLERLGDPVDLVGHDWGGGFVVRVVSTRPELVRSWVTDAAGLGDVEFEWHDFAKIWQTPHAGEDFWDQQLAAPTEERAGVFQMFGVPQEPALDLASHINRTMADCILDLYRSAVDVGRQWGPDFAAIPAPGLVIIPSEEPFMSAASSTKAAARASARTAALEGLGHWWMLQDPARAAAVLREFWATLA
;
A
#
# COMPACT_ATOMS: atom_id res chain seq x y z
N MET A 1 3.35 5.27 -37.01
CA MET A 1 2.72 5.01 -35.71
C MET A 1 1.21 5.14 -35.87
N ARG A 2 0.49 4.03 -35.84
CA ARG A 2 -0.99 4.02 -35.91
C ARG A 2 -1.52 4.11 -34.47
N PRO A 3 -2.49 4.97 -34.15
CA PRO A 3 -3.17 4.94 -32.86
C PRO A 3 -3.97 3.61 -32.76
N LEU A 4 -3.80 2.91 -31.66
CA LEU A 4 -4.65 1.80 -31.28
C LEU A 4 -6.06 2.34 -31.05
N LEU A 5 -6.95 2.07 -31.97
CA LEU A 5 -8.39 2.27 -31.80
C LEU A 5 -8.87 1.33 -30.67
N ARG A 6 -9.16 1.87 -29.49
CA ARG A 6 -9.94 1.17 -28.47
C ARG A 6 -11.35 1.02 -29.02
N SER A 7 -11.81 -0.22 -29.24
CA SER A 7 -13.21 -0.51 -29.51
C SER A 7 -14.00 -0.18 -28.25
N GLY A 8 -14.97 0.71 -28.36
CA GLY A 8 -15.82 1.15 -27.25
C GLY A 8 -16.73 0.02 -26.75
N SER A 9 -16.30 -0.61 -25.68
CA SER A 9 -17.14 -1.12 -24.61
C SER A 9 -17.20 0.02 -23.57
N MET A 10 -18.35 0.28 -22.95
CA MET A 10 -18.42 1.18 -21.79
C MET A 10 -17.38 0.66 -20.79
N GLY A 11 -16.26 1.38 -20.68
CA GLY A 11 -15.00 0.84 -20.18
C GLY A 11 -15.13 0.42 -18.73
N ALA A 12 -14.79 -0.83 -18.45
CA ALA A 12 -14.48 -1.24 -17.11
C ALA A 12 -13.37 -0.33 -16.60
N MET A 13 -13.62 0.35 -15.47
CA MET A 13 -12.68 1.32 -14.90
C MET A 13 -11.48 0.56 -14.37
N THR A 14 -10.27 1.00 -14.69
CA THR A 14 -9.04 0.36 -14.22
C THR A 14 -8.93 0.40 -12.69
N ALA A 15 -8.68 -0.74 -12.06
CA ALA A 15 -8.31 -0.81 -10.66
C ALA A 15 -6.79 -0.94 -10.54
N VAL A 16 -6.18 -0.04 -9.78
CA VAL A 16 -4.73 0.03 -9.56
C VAL A 16 -4.42 -0.37 -8.13
N PHE A 17 -3.50 -1.32 -7.97
CA PHE A 17 -3.08 -1.88 -6.70
C PHE A 17 -1.63 -1.50 -6.40
N VAL A 18 -1.39 -0.97 -5.19
CA VAL A 18 -0.09 -0.49 -4.74
C VAL A 18 0.29 -1.24 -3.46
N HIS A 19 1.39 -1.99 -3.52
CA HIS A 19 1.91 -2.78 -2.39
C HIS A 19 2.66 -1.91 -1.39
N GLY A 20 2.94 -2.48 -0.22
CA GLY A 20 3.72 -1.87 0.84
C GLY A 20 5.18 -2.28 0.87
N VAL A 21 5.76 -2.28 2.07
CA VAL A 21 7.15 -2.65 2.32
C VAL A 21 7.26 -3.66 3.47
N PRO A 22 8.16 -4.64 3.41
CA PRO A 22 9.06 -5.03 2.31
C PRO A 22 8.41 -6.04 1.36
N GLU A 23 7.75 -5.57 0.36
CA GLU A 23 6.86 -6.35 -0.49
C GLU A 23 7.14 -6.15 -1.99
N THR A 24 6.38 -6.89 -2.81
CA THR A 24 6.33 -6.73 -4.27
C THR A 24 4.88 -6.80 -4.73
N PRO A 25 4.56 -6.50 -6.01
CA PRO A 25 3.21 -6.66 -6.54
C PRO A 25 2.62 -8.07 -6.37
N ALA A 26 3.46 -9.08 -6.07
CA ALA A 26 3.02 -10.46 -5.86
C ALA A 26 2.05 -10.62 -4.68
N VAL A 27 2.06 -9.71 -3.68
CA VAL A 27 1.11 -9.73 -2.55
C VAL A 27 -0.35 -9.71 -3.03
N TRP A 28 -0.60 -9.17 -4.22
CA TRP A 28 -1.94 -9.03 -4.79
C TRP A 28 -2.42 -10.23 -5.60
N HIS A 29 -1.54 -11.21 -5.96
CA HIS A 29 -1.87 -12.27 -6.91
C HIS A 29 -3.11 -13.08 -6.50
N GLY A 30 -3.18 -13.52 -5.26
CA GLY A 30 -4.31 -14.30 -4.75
C GLY A 30 -5.61 -13.49 -4.74
N LEU A 31 -5.54 -12.23 -4.31
CA LEU A 31 -6.68 -11.32 -4.29
C LEU A 31 -7.17 -11.00 -5.70
N LEU A 32 -6.27 -10.71 -6.65
CA LEU A 32 -6.64 -10.41 -8.03
C LEU A 32 -7.29 -11.60 -8.71
N ALA A 33 -6.78 -12.81 -8.47
CA ALA A 33 -7.42 -14.04 -8.96
C ALA A 33 -8.82 -14.25 -8.38
N ALA A 34 -9.01 -13.97 -7.07
CA ALA A 34 -10.31 -14.07 -6.42
C ALA A 34 -11.27 -12.94 -6.83
N LEU A 35 -10.75 -11.78 -7.20
CA LEU A 35 -11.54 -10.63 -7.62
C LEU A 35 -12.18 -10.84 -9.00
N ASP A 36 -11.52 -11.60 -9.87
CA ASP A 36 -11.95 -11.91 -11.25
C ASP A 36 -12.37 -10.64 -12.04
N ARG A 37 -11.56 -9.61 -11.93
CA ARG A 37 -11.75 -8.31 -12.59
C ARG A 37 -10.68 -8.11 -13.66
N PRO A 38 -11.02 -7.99 -14.96
CA PRO A 38 -10.05 -7.98 -16.04
C PRO A 38 -9.18 -6.71 -16.10
N ASP A 39 -9.74 -5.56 -15.67
CA ASP A 39 -9.05 -4.27 -15.76
C ASP A 39 -8.32 -3.94 -14.45
N THR A 40 -7.32 -4.75 -14.11
CA THR A 40 -6.48 -4.57 -12.92
C THR A 40 -5.02 -4.36 -13.28
N VAL A 41 -4.34 -3.50 -12.53
CA VAL A 41 -2.91 -3.24 -12.64
C VAL A 41 -2.31 -3.24 -11.23
N ALA A 42 -1.35 -4.13 -10.97
CA ALA A 42 -0.52 -4.06 -9.77
C ALA A 42 0.78 -3.33 -10.11
N LEU A 43 1.04 -2.22 -9.43
CA LEU A 43 2.25 -1.42 -9.65
C LEU A 43 3.39 -1.93 -8.77
N SER A 44 4.61 -1.93 -9.33
CA SER A 44 5.85 -2.18 -8.59
C SER A 44 6.47 -0.85 -8.21
N LEU A 45 6.65 -0.61 -6.91
CA LEU A 45 7.32 0.58 -6.41
C LEU A 45 8.80 0.60 -6.87
N PRO A 46 9.38 1.77 -7.19
CA PRO A 46 10.80 1.90 -7.48
C PRO A 46 11.67 1.31 -6.38
N GLY A 47 12.57 0.37 -6.74
CA GLY A 47 13.41 -0.34 -5.78
C GLY A 47 12.83 -1.63 -5.21
N PHE A 48 11.55 -1.96 -5.52
CA PHE A 48 10.84 -3.15 -5.05
C PHE A 48 10.49 -4.05 -6.23
N ASP A 49 11.27 -5.09 -6.47
CA ASP A 49 11.23 -5.92 -7.68
C ASP A 49 11.38 -5.14 -9.00
N SER A 50 11.88 -3.93 -8.89
CA SER A 50 12.19 -3.03 -9.99
C SER A 50 13.43 -2.21 -9.65
N ALA A 51 14.09 -1.64 -10.67
CA ALA A 51 15.25 -0.80 -10.43
C ALA A 51 14.86 0.50 -9.70
N ARG A 52 15.69 0.95 -8.76
CA ARG A 52 15.63 2.31 -8.23
C ARG A 52 16.14 3.27 -9.34
N PRO A 53 15.33 4.20 -9.84
CA PRO A 53 15.78 5.14 -10.87
C PRO A 53 16.94 6.02 -10.39
N ALA A 54 17.83 6.40 -11.31
CA ALA A 54 18.92 7.33 -10.97
C ALA A 54 18.34 8.68 -10.50
N GLY A 55 18.80 9.15 -9.34
CA GLY A 55 18.36 10.40 -8.73
C GLY A 55 17.02 10.29 -7.96
N PHE A 56 16.39 9.11 -7.89
CA PHE A 56 15.22 8.89 -7.06
C PHE A 56 15.66 8.71 -5.60
N GLY A 57 15.25 9.63 -4.72
CA GLY A 57 15.64 9.65 -3.31
C GLY A 57 14.89 8.63 -2.45
N ALA A 58 13.86 7.97 -2.99
CA ALA A 58 12.98 7.04 -2.29
C ALA A 58 12.32 7.65 -1.02
N THR A 59 12.06 8.95 -1.04
CA THR A 59 11.34 9.64 0.02
C THR A 59 9.83 9.41 -0.10
N MET A 60 9.10 9.63 1.01
CA MET A 60 7.64 9.47 1.01
C MET A 60 6.95 10.34 -0.05
N ASP A 61 7.42 11.57 -0.25
CA ASP A 61 6.85 12.47 -1.26
C ASP A 61 7.20 12.03 -2.68
N GLU A 62 8.45 11.58 -2.94
CA GLU A 62 8.84 11.09 -4.26
C GLU A 62 8.08 9.82 -4.67
N TYR A 63 7.76 8.91 -3.73
CA TYR A 63 6.89 7.77 -4.02
C TYR A 63 5.46 8.20 -4.31
N ALA A 64 4.91 9.15 -3.55
CA ALA A 64 3.57 9.67 -3.82
C ALA A 64 3.49 10.39 -5.18
N ASP A 65 4.49 11.20 -5.52
CA ASP A 65 4.60 11.87 -6.82
C ASP A 65 4.79 10.86 -7.96
N TRP A 66 5.60 9.80 -7.73
CA TRP A 66 5.73 8.71 -8.68
C TRP A 66 4.40 8.01 -8.93
N LEU A 67 3.63 7.70 -7.87
CA LEU A 67 2.30 7.09 -8.00
C LEU A 67 1.37 8.00 -8.81
N ALA A 68 1.28 9.29 -8.47
CA ALA A 68 0.46 10.24 -9.21
C ALA A 68 0.83 10.27 -10.70
N ALA A 69 2.14 10.25 -11.03
CA ALA A 69 2.61 10.20 -12.41
C ALA A 69 2.26 8.88 -13.13
N GLN A 70 2.19 7.73 -12.42
CA GLN A 70 1.68 6.49 -13.03
C GLN A 70 0.19 6.59 -13.35
N LEU A 71 -0.62 7.16 -12.43
CA LEU A 71 -2.05 7.34 -12.64
C LEU A 71 -2.34 8.30 -13.81
N GLU A 72 -1.62 9.40 -13.92
CA GLU A 72 -1.73 10.33 -15.06
C GLU A 72 -1.54 9.63 -16.41
N ARG A 73 -0.62 8.66 -16.50
CA ARG A 73 -0.36 7.90 -17.73
C ARG A 73 -1.52 6.98 -18.14
N LEU A 74 -2.39 6.59 -17.19
CA LEU A 74 -3.58 5.81 -17.49
C LEU A 74 -4.68 6.65 -18.16
N GLY A 75 -4.69 7.96 -17.92
CA GLY A 75 -5.51 8.95 -18.61
C GLY A 75 -6.92 9.14 -18.07
N ASP A 76 -7.50 8.13 -17.42
CA ASP A 76 -8.82 8.18 -16.79
C ASP A 76 -8.71 7.98 -15.27
N PRO A 77 -9.59 8.55 -14.45
CA PRO A 77 -9.60 8.29 -13.01
C PRO A 77 -9.78 6.79 -12.69
N VAL A 78 -9.03 6.29 -11.72
CA VAL A 78 -8.95 4.87 -11.39
C VAL A 78 -9.65 4.52 -10.07
N ASP A 79 -9.90 3.22 -9.86
CA ASP A 79 -10.13 2.66 -8.52
C ASP A 79 -8.77 2.34 -7.90
N LEU A 80 -8.35 3.10 -6.92
CA LEU A 80 -7.01 3.01 -6.34
C LEU A 80 -7.04 2.23 -5.02
N VAL A 81 -6.25 1.16 -4.93
CA VAL A 81 -6.16 0.29 -3.74
C VAL A 81 -4.71 0.25 -3.27
N GLY A 82 -4.47 0.53 -2.01
CA GLY A 82 -3.15 0.47 -1.42
C GLY A 82 -3.11 -0.28 -0.10
N HIS A 83 -2.00 -0.95 0.14
CA HIS A 83 -1.67 -1.66 1.37
C HIS A 83 -0.40 -1.09 1.98
N ASP A 84 -0.34 -0.98 3.31
CA ASP A 84 0.81 -0.47 4.06
C ASP A 84 1.30 0.87 3.49
N TRP A 85 2.58 1.01 3.08
CA TRP A 85 3.06 2.24 2.44
C TRP A 85 2.34 2.54 1.11
N GLY A 86 1.96 1.53 0.34
CA GLY A 86 1.08 1.74 -0.83
C GLY A 86 -0.23 2.41 -0.44
N GLY A 87 -0.79 2.03 0.72
CA GLY A 87 -1.95 2.68 1.33
C GLY A 87 -1.67 4.11 1.78
N GLY A 88 -0.47 4.37 2.33
CA GLY A 88 -0.01 5.72 2.66
C GLY A 88 0.09 6.62 1.43
N PHE A 89 0.62 6.10 0.31
CA PHE A 89 0.66 6.84 -0.95
C PHE A 89 -0.74 7.09 -1.52
N VAL A 90 -1.69 6.16 -1.33
CA VAL A 90 -3.12 6.40 -1.64
C VAL A 90 -3.64 7.57 -0.83
N VAL A 91 -3.41 7.61 0.49
CA VAL A 91 -3.80 8.74 1.37
C VAL A 91 -3.27 10.07 0.81
N ARG A 92 -2.00 10.12 0.41
CA ARG A 92 -1.39 11.34 -0.14
C ARG A 92 -2.00 11.74 -1.48
N VAL A 93 -2.12 10.80 -2.42
CA VAL A 93 -2.66 11.07 -3.76
C VAL A 93 -4.10 11.55 -3.70
N VAL A 94 -4.98 10.90 -2.93
CA VAL A 94 -6.39 11.34 -2.85
C VAL A 94 -6.55 12.70 -2.19
N SER A 95 -5.60 13.09 -1.35
CA SER A 95 -5.58 14.40 -0.69
C SER A 95 -5.11 15.54 -1.60
N THR A 96 -4.16 15.24 -2.52
CA THR A 96 -3.50 16.28 -3.32
C THR A 96 -3.87 16.24 -4.80
N ARG A 97 -4.29 15.09 -5.32
CA ARG A 97 -4.63 14.84 -6.72
C ARG A 97 -5.95 14.04 -6.86
N PRO A 98 -7.04 14.51 -6.21
CA PRO A 98 -8.31 13.76 -6.19
C PRO A 98 -8.90 13.51 -7.59
N GLU A 99 -8.55 14.31 -8.58
CA GLU A 99 -9.00 14.17 -9.97
C GLU A 99 -8.48 12.88 -10.65
N LEU A 100 -7.43 12.26 -10.12
CA LEU A 100 -6.88 11.01 -10.66
C LEU A 100 -7.63 9.77 -10.15
N VAL A 101 -8.54 9.94 -9.17
CA VAL A 101 -9.10 8.83 -8.42
C VAL A 101 -10.62 8.86 -8.44
N ARG A 102 -11.24 7.79 -8.93
CA ARG A 102 -12.70 7.57 -8.90
C ARG A 102 -13.17 7.06 -7.54
N SER A 103 -12.43 6.12 -6.99
CA SER A 103 -12.61 5.58 -5.63
C SER A 103 -11.28 5.11 -5.06
N TRP A 104 -11.20 5.03 -3.75
CA TRP A 104 -9.96 4.61 -3.10
C TRP A 104 -10.18 3.65 -1.93
N VAL A 105 -9.20 2.79 -1.70
CA VAL A 105 -9.15 1.85 -0.59
C VAL A 105 -7.76 1.87 0.03
N THR A 106 -7.69 1.93 1.34
CA THR A 106 -6.43 1.83 2.10
C THR A 106 -6.65 1.11 3.43
N ASP A 107 -5.64 0.45 3.94
CA ASP A 107 -5.55 -0.03 5.32
C ASP A 107 -4.61 0.84 6.19
N ALA A 108 -3.92 1.78 5.56
CA ALA A 108 -2.96 2.67 6.21
C ALA A 108 -3.49 4.10 6.44
N ALA A 109 -4.81 4.27 6.61
CA ALA A 109 -5.44 5.58 6.83
C ALA A 109 -4.88 6.33 8.05
N GLY A 110 -4.35 5.62 9.03
CA GLY A 110 -3.69 6.21 10.21
C GLY A 110 -2.52 7.13 9.86
N LEU A 111 -1.83 6.95 8.73
CA LEU A 111 -0.81 7.88 8.23
C LEU A 111 -1.38 9.27 7.92
N GLY A 112 -2.69 9.38 7.70
CA GLY A 112 -3.42 10.64 7.59
C GLY A 112 -3.90 11.22 8.92
N ASP A 113 -3.57 10.63 10.07
CA ASP A 113 -3.84 11.21 11.39
C ASP A 113 -2.66 12.09 11.84
N VAL A 114 -2.95 13.34 12.21
CA VAL A 114 -1.93 14.28 12.69
C VAL A 114 -1.25 13.83 14.00
N GLU A 115 -1.87 12.92 14.74
CA GLU A 115 -1.36 12.32 15.98
C GLU A 115 -0.77 10.93 15.75
N PHE A 116 -0.51 10.53 14.49
CA PHE A 116 0.07 9.24 14.16
C PHE A 116 1.44 9.03 14.83
N GLU A 117 1.63 7.85 15.40
CA GLU A 117 2.89 7.42 15.99
C GLU A 117 3.39 6.14 15.33
N TRP A 118 4.68 6.11 15.02
CA TRP A 118 5.33 4.96 14.43
C TRP A 118 5.49 3.77 15.39
N HIS A 119 5.31 2.57 14.87
CA HIS A 119 5.62 1.31 15.55
C HIS A 119 7.15 1.13 15.74
N ASP A 120 7.55 0.15 16.55
CA ASP A 120 8.95 0.01 16.95
C ASP A 120 9.89 -0.35 15.80
N PHE A 121 9.49 -1.19 14.84
CA PHE A 121 10.30 -1.47 13.64
C PHE A 121 10.60 -0.18 12.87
N ALA A 122 9.60 0.67 12.65
CA ALA A 122 9.79 1.94 11.99
C ALA A 122 10.83 2.82 12.70
N LYS A 123 10.76 2.90 14.03
CA LYS A 123 11.73 3.66 14.84
C LYS A 123 13.16 3.13 14.70
N ILE A 124 13.34 1.81 14.58
CA ILE A 124 14.65 1.20 14.28
C ILE A 124 15.15 1.68 12.92
N TRP A 125 14.31 1.58 11.86
CA TRP A 125 14.70 1.96 10.51
C TRP A 125 14.93 3.47 10.35
N GLN A 126 14.23 4.29 11.11
CA GLN A 126 14.46 5.74 11.17
C GLN A 126 15.78 6.13 11.87
N THR A 127 16.28 5.26 12.74
CA THR A 127 17.50 5.53 13.51
C THR A 127 18.75 5.21 12.66
N PRO A 128 19.64 6.19 12.39
CA PRO A 128 20.89 5.94 11.68
C PRO A 128 21.73 4.86 12.37
N HIS A 129 22.38 4.03 11.59
CA HIS A 129 23.13 2.82 11.96
C HIS A 129 22.26 1.66 12.45
N ALA A 130 21.26 1.88 13.30
CA ALA A 130 20.38 0.79 13.75
C ALA A 130 19.56 0.20 12.59
N GLY A 131 19.08 1.04 11.67
CA GLY A 131 18.38 0.59 10.46
C GLY A 131 19.26 -0.20 9.52
N GLU A 132 20.50 0.26 9.28
CA GLU A 132 21.49 -0.46 8.48
C GLU A 132 21.85 -1.81 9.11
N ASP A 133 22.13 -1.84 10.41
CA ASP A 133 22.47 -3.07 11.15
C ASP A 133 21.31 -4.08 11.08
N PHE A 134 20.06 -3.61 11.21
CA PHE A 134 18.87 -4.46 11.06
C PHE A 134 18.82 -5.12 9.68
N TRP A 135 18.95 -4.31 8.61
CA TRP A 135 18.87 -4.84 7.24
C TRP A 135 20.08 -5.68 6.85
N ASP A 136 21.26 -5.38 7.37
CA ASP A 136 22.46 -6.22 7.18
C ASP A 136 22.26 -7.62 7.78
N GLN A 137 21.66 -7.71 8.97
CA GLN A 137 21.29 -8.99 9.57
C GLN A 137 20.24 -9.72 8.76
N GLN A 138 19.18 -9.05 8.33
CA GLN A 138 18.15 -9.65 7.51
C GLN A 138 18.70 -10.18 6.17
N LEU A 139 19.58 -9.43 5.51
CA LEU A 139 20.17 -9.82 4.25
C LEU A 139 21.19 -10.96 4.37
N ALA A 140 21.83 -11.08 5.53
CA ALA A 140 22.73 -12.19 5.83
C ALA A 140 21.98 -13.48 6.21
N ALA A 141 20.73 -13.38 6.67
CA ALA A 141 19.92 -14.52 7.09
C ALA A 141 19.43 -15.34 5.88
N PRO A 142 19.27 -16.68 6.01
CA PRO A 142 18.61 -17.50 5.00
C PRO A 142 17.17 -17.03 4.70
N THR A 143 16.71 -17.29 3.47
CA THR A 143 15.34 -16.90 3.04
C THR A 143 14.26 -17.48 3.96
N GLU A 144 14.44 -18.71 4.43
CA GLU A 144 13.52 -19.41 5.32
C GLU A 144 13.41 -18.71 6.69
N GLU A 145 14.52 -18.17 7.19
CA GLU A 145 14.54 -17.42 8.46
C GLU A 145 13.81 -16.08 8.29
N ARG A 146 14.07 -15.37 7.20
CA ARG A 146 13.34 -14.14 6.85
C ARG A 146 11.84 -14.39 6.67
N ALA A 147 11.47 -15.49 6.02
CA ALA A 147 10.07 -15.91 5.85
C ALA A 147 9.38 -16.17 7.20
N GLY A 148 10.12 -16.66 8.19
CA GLY A 148 9.62 -16.85 9.55
C GLY A 148 9.08 -15.57 10.18
N VAL A 149 9.63 -14.42 9.85
CA VAL A 149 9.11 -13.11 10.33
C VAL A 149 7.70 -12.86 9.82
N PHE A 150 7.45 -13.05 8.53
CA PHE A 150 6.11 -12.91 7.95
C PHE A 150 5.12 -13.93 8.51
N GLN A 151 5.57 -15.18 8.72
CA GLN A 151 4.75 -16.24 9.31
C GLN A 151 4.32 -15.92 10.74
N MET A 152 5.15 -15.25 11.53
CA MET A 152 4.78 -14.80 12.88
C MET A 152 3.59 -13.83 12.86
N PHE A 153 3.38 -13.13 11.75
CA PHE A 153 2.24 -12.25 11.52
C PHE A 153 1.10 -12.93 10.71
N GLY A 154 1.10 -14.25 10.64
CA GLY A 154 0.01 -15.02 10.05
C GLY A 154 0.05 -15.16 8.52
N VAL A 155 1.15 -14.78 7.86
CA VAL A 155 1.31 -15.02 6.42
C VAL A 155 1.52 -16.51 6.17
N PRO A 156 0.77 -17.16 5.25
CA PRO A 156 1.00 -18.57 4.89
C PRO A 156 2.42 -18.81 4.38
N GLN A 157 2.92 -20.04 4.54
CA GLN A 157 4.32 -20.38 4.28
C GLN A 157 4.78 -20.03 2.86
N GLU A 158 4.01 -20.37 1.84
CA GLU A 158 4.40 -20.15 0.45
C GLU A 158 4.50 -18.65 0.11
N PRO A 159 3.50 -17.78 0.38
CA PRO A 159 3.65 -16.34 0.24
C PRO A 159 4.76 -15.73 1.09
N ALA A 160 4.99 -16.23 2.31
CA ALA A 160 6.06 -15.74 3.18
C ALA A 160 7.45 -15.99 2.58
N LEU A 161 7.67 -17.17 1.98
CA LEU A 161 8.90 -17.50 1.26
C LEU A 161 9.08 -16.63 0.01
N ASP A 162 8.00 -16.38 -0.73
CA ASP A 162 8.02 -15.50 -1.90
C ASP A 162 8.45 -14.09 -1.50
N LEU A 163 7.79 -13.47 -0.53
CA LEU A 163 8.15 -12.14 -0.01
C LEU A 163 9.61 -12.09 0.45
N ALA A 164 10.03 -13.05 1.25
CA ALA A 164 11.39 -13.12 1.79
C ALA A 164 12.46 -13.24 0.69
N SER A 165 12.14 -13.92 -0.43
CA SER A 165 13.06 -14.12 -1.55
C SER A 165 13.40 -12.85 -2.32
N HIS A 166 12.49 -11.87 -2.31
CA HIS A 166 12.64 -10.59 -2.99
C HIS A 166 13.40 -9.54 -2.19
N ILE A 167 13.58 -9.74 -0.87
CA ILE A 167 14.32 -8.81 -0.02
C ILE A 167 15.79 -8.76 -0.46
N ASN A 168 16.25 -7.59 -0.86
CA ASN A 168 17.60 -7.33 -1.34
C ASN A 168 18.11 -5.95 -0.85
N ARG A 169 19.38 -5.65 -1.12
CA ARG A 169 20.01 -4.39 -0.68
C ARG A 169 19.28 -3.15 -1.21
N THR A 170 18.89 -3.14 -2.47
CA THR A 170 18.19 -1.98 -3.05
C THR A 170 16.86 -1.72 -2.35
N MET A 171 16.10 -2.77 -2.07
CA MET A 171 14.84 -2.66 -1.30
C MET A 171 15.11 -2.15 0.11
N ALA A 172 16.10 -2.69 0.81
CA ALA A 172 16.48 -2.25 2.16
C ALA A 172 16.86 -0.76 2.20
N ASP A 173 17.70 -0.31 1.27
CA ASP A 173 18.12 1.10 1.17
C ASP A 173 16.91 2.02 0.88
N CYS A 174 15.99 1.60 -0.01
CA CYS A 174 14.76 2.34 -0.27
C CYS A 174 13.86 2.43 0.97
N ILE A 175 13.74 1.36 1.75
CA ILE A 175 12.96 1.37 3.00
C ILE A 175 13.57 2.34 4.01
N LEU A 176 14.88 2.34 4.18
CA LEU A 176 15.55 3.26 5.10
C LEU A 176 15.32 4.74 4.70
N ASP A 177 15.49 5.06 3.41
CA ASP A 177 15.27 6.42 2.90
C ASP A 177 13.80 6.84 3.09
N LEU A 178 12.85 5.95 2.79
CA LEU A 178 11.42 6.17 2.94
C LEU A 178 11.06 6.48 4.41
N TYR A 179 11.43 5.61 5.34
CA TYR A 179 11.08 5.80 6.75
C TYR A 179 11.76 7.01 7.38
N ARG A 180 12.99 7.33 6.98
CA ARG A 180 13.71 8.52 7.45
C ARG A 180 13.10 9.82 6.95
N SER A 181 12.55 9.83 5.74
CA SER A 181 11.82 10.99 5.23
C SER A 181 10.46 11.19 5.91
N ALA A 182 9.93 10.15 6.53
CA ALA A 182 8.55 10.08 7.01
C ALA A 182 8.41 10.14 8.55
N VAL A 183 9.42 10.60 9.27
CA VAL A 183 9.39 10.66 10.75
C VAL A 183 8.14 11.38 11.26
N ASP A 184 7.74 12.45 10.60
CA ASP A 184 6.59 13.29 10.95
C ASP A 184 5.44 13.20 9.93
N VAL A 185 5.26 12.05 9.26
CA VAL A 185 4.29 11.88 8.17
C VAL A 185 2.87 12.32 8.52
N GLY A 186 2.37 11.94 9.68
CA GLY A 186 1.04 12.34 10.15
C GLY A 186 0.86 13.85 10.24
N ARG A 187 1.88 14.58 10.70
CA ARG A 187 1.86 16.04 10.76
C ARG A 187 1.97 16.70 9.38
N GLN A 188 2.70 16.06 8.46
CA GLN A 188 2.92 16.59 7.12
C GLN A 188 1.74 16.30 6.19
N TRP A 189 1.23 15.07 6.16
CA TRP A 189 0.16 14.66 5.25
C TRP A 189 -1.25 14.73 5.87
N GLY A 190 -1.34 14.54 7.19
CA GLY A 190 -2.62 14.49 7.90
C GLY A 190 -3.53 15.70 7.72
N PRO A 191 -3.05 16.96 7.72
CA PRO A 191 -3.91 18.12 7.50
C PRO A 191 -4.69 18.06 6.18
N ASP A 192 -4.11 17.50 5.12
CA ASP A 192 -4.72 17.42 3.78
C ASP A 192 -5.71 16.24 3.66
N PHE A 193 -5.59 15.21 4.51
CA PHE A 193 -6.46 14.04 4.49
C PHE A 193 -7.78 14.31 5.24
N ALA A 194 -8.61 15.16 4.65
CA ALA A 194 -9.90 15.55 5.21
C ALA A 194 -10.91 15.81 4.09
N ALA A 195 -12.17 15.38 4.28
CA ALA A 195 -13.27 15.59 3.34
C ALA A 195 -12.91 15.25 1.88
N ILE A 196 -12.33 14.07 1.68
CA ILE A 196 -11.89 13.59 0.35
C ILE A 196 -13.11 13.42 -0.56
N PRO A 197 -13.14 14.06 -1.75
CA PRO A 197 -14.33 14.05 -2.62
C PRO A 197 -14.66 12.67 -3.18
N ALA A 198 -13.64 11.87 -3.52
CA ALA A 198 -13.82 10.53 -4.05
C ALA A 198 -14.28 9.56 -2.95
N PRO A 199 -15.23 8.65 -3.24
CA PRO A 199 -15.65 7.62 -2.29
C PRO A 199 -14.46 6.79 -1.80
N GLY A 200 -14.36 6.60 -0.48
CA GLY A 200 -13.26 5.89 0.16
C GLY A 200 -13.71 4.74 1.05
N LEU A 201 -12.83 3.74 1.15
CA LEU A 201 -12.94 2.63 2.07
C LEU A 201 -11.64 2.46 2.85
N VAL A 202 -11.73 2.42 4.17
CA VAL A 202 -10.62 2.05 5.04
C VAL A 202 -10.83 0.62 5.54
N ILE A 203 -9.92 -0.27 5.19
CA ILE A 203 -9.88 -1.65 5.69
C ILE A 203 -9.20 -1.62 7.06
N ILE A 204 -9.81 -2.29 8.04
CA ILE A 204 -9.31 -2.36 9.41
C ILE A 204 -9.23 -3.85 9.80
N PRO A 205 -8.08 -4.52 9.61
CA PRO A 205 -7.86 -5.86 10.10
C PRO A 205 -7.86 -5.86 11.64
N SER A 206 -8.52 -6.83 12.28
CA SER A 206 -8.64 -6.83 13.75
C SER A 206 -7.34 -7.20 14.46
N GLU A 207 -6.42 -7.88 13.76
CA GLU A 207 -5.12 -8.32 14.29
C GLU A 207 -3.95 -7.53 13.67
N GLU A 208 -4.19 -6.28 13.27
CA GLU A 208 -3.18 -5.36 12.73
C GLU A 208 -2.21 -4.89 13.81
N PRO A 209 -0.91 -5.24 13.76
CA PRO A 209 0.04 -4.89 14.82
C PRO A 209 0.74 -3.55 14.63
N PHE A 210 0.70 -2.96 13.43
CA PHE A 210 1.48 -1.78 13.08
C PHE A 210 0.65 -0.49 13.01
N MET A 211 -0.67 -0.61 12.88
CA MET A 211 -1.58 0.52 12.74
C MET A 211 -2.74 0.42 13.74
N SER A 212 -2.94 1.45 14.54
CA SER A 212 -4.05 1.49 15.48
C SER A 212 -5.40 1.56 14.77
N ALA A 213 -6.31 0.63 15.08
CA ALA A 213 -7.69 0.68 14.58
C ALA A 213 -8.41 1.99 14.95
N ALA A 214 -8.10 2.57 16.12
CA ALA A 214 -8.65 3.86 16.55
C ALA A 214 -8.16 5.00 15.66
N SER A 215 -6.87 5.03 15.33
CA SER A 215 -6.27 6.03 14.43
C SER A 215 -6.87 5.90 13.03
N SER A 216 -6.94 4.67 12.48
CA SER A 216 -7.55 4.41 11.18
C SER A 216 -9.02 4.84 11.12
N THR A 217 -9.80 4.54 12.17
CA THR A 217 -11.22 4.95 12.25
C THR A 217 -11.37 6.46 12.31
N LYS A 218 -10.55 7.15 13.11
CA LYS A 218 -10.53 8.62 13.23
C LYS A 218 -10.19 9.27 11.88
N ALA A 219 -9.15 8.76 11.21
CA ALA A 219 -8.73 9.26 9.91
C ALA A 219 -9.80 8.99 8.82
N ALA A 220 -10.42 7.81 8.81
CA ALA A 220 -11.53 7.49 7.91
C ALA A 220 -12.71 8.47 8.07
N ALA A 221 -13.11 8.75 9.31
CA ALA A 221 -14.18 9.70 9.59
C ALA A 221 -13.85 11.11 9.08
N ARG A 222 -12.61 11.58 9.25
CA ARG A 222 -12.15 12.88 8.72
C ARG A 222 -12.19 12.93 7.19
N ALA A 223 -11.81 11.84 6.53
CA ALA A 223 -11.83 11.72 5.08
C ALA A 223 -13.23 11.45 4.49
N SER A 224 -14.26 11.31 5.32
CA SER A 224 -15.62 10.92 4.93
C SER A 224 -15.66 9.53 4.28
N ALA A 225 -14.75 8.64 4.66
CA ALA A 225 -14.63 7.28 4.14
C ALA A 225 -15.48 6.28 4.96
N ARG A 226 -15.86 5.18 4.30
CA ARG A 226 -16.40 3.99 4.96
C ARG A 226 -15.29 3.20 5.63
N THR A 227 -15.66 2.33 6.55
CA THR A 227 -14.76 1.35 7.15
C THR A 227 -15.26 -0.07 6.91
N ALA A 228 -14.32 -1.02 6.76
CA ALA A 228 -14.62 -2.45 6.74
C ALA A 228 -13.67 -3.17 7.70
N ALA A 229 -14.23 -3.84 8.70
CA ALA A 229 -13.46 -4.70 9.60
C ALA A 229 -13.18 -6.05 8.95
N LEU A 230 -11.95 -6.54 9.07
CA LEU A 230 -11.56 -7.89 8.69
C LEU A 230 -11.19 -8.69 9.94
N GLU A 231 -12.23 -9.25 10.59
CA GLU A 231 -12.08 -9.99 11.84
C GLU A 231 -11.19 -11.22 11.69
N GLY A 232 -10.21 -11.38 12.58
CA GLY A 232 -9.25 -12.49 12.59
C GLY A 232 -8.18 -12.41 11.52
N LEU A 233 -8.10 -11.29 10.78
CA LEU A 233 -7.02 -11.05 9.82
C LEU A 233 -6.06 -9.98 10.35
N GLY A 234 -4.78 -10.14 10.04
CA GLY A 234 -3.71 -9.22 10.37
C GLY A 234 -3.27 -8.37 9.20
N HIS A 235 -2.06 -7.84 9.30
CA HIS A 235 -1.48 -6.90 8.35
C HIS A 235 -1.58 -7.36 6.88
N TRP A 236 -1.20 -8.59 6.58
CA TRP A 236 -1.26 -9.16 5.22
C TRP A 236 -2.60 -9.85 4.93
N TRP A 237 -3.71 -9.16 5.20
CA TRP A 237 -5.08 -9.65 5.02
C TRP A 237 -5.35 -10.23 3.62
N MET A 238 -4.73 -9.66 2.58
CA MET A 238 -4.86 -10.12 1.20
C MET A 238 -4.18 -11.47 0.93
N LEU A 239 -3.18 -11.84 1.73
CA LEU A 239 -2.50 -13.13 1.66
C LEU A 239 -3.15 -14.17 2.59
N GLN A 240 -3.75 -13.73 3.70
CA GLN A 240 -4.39 -14.60 4.69
C GLN A 240 -5.75 -15.11 4.22
N ASP A 241 -6.58 -14.23 3.63
CA ASP A 241 -7.89 -14.60 3.06
C ASP A 241 -8.20 -13.77 1.79
N PRO A 242 -7.63 -14.16 0.64
CA PRO A 242 -7.84 -13.45 -0.63
C PRO A 242 -9.31 -13.38 -1.06
N ALA A 243 -10.10 -14.41 -0.76
CA ALA A 243 -11.50 -14.47 -1.15
C ALA A 243 -12.34 -13.45 -0.39
N ARG A 244 -12.12 -13.34 0.92
CA ARG A 244 -12.79 -12.36 1.78
C ARG A 244 -12.35 -10.94 1.43
N ALA A 245 -11.06 -10.74 1.19
CA ALA A 245 -10.51 -9.48 0.71
C ALA A 245 -11.19 -9.01 -0.59
N ALA A 246 -11.29 -9.91 -1.57
CA ALA A 246 -11.98 -9.62 -2.84
C ALA A 246 -13.48 -9.33 -2.65
N ALA A 247 -14.15 -10.02 -1.73
CA ALA A 247 -15.56 -9.76 -1.42
C ALA A 247 -15.78 -8.34 -0.90
N VAL A 248 -14.95 -7.87 0.03
CA VAL A 248 -15.02 -6.51 0.58
C VAL A 248 -14.84 -5.46 -0.51
N LEU A 249 -13.88 -5.64 -1.43
CA LEU A 249 -13.68 -4.71 -2.54
C LEU A 249 -14.87 -4.71 -3.50
N ARG A 250 -15.42 -5.88 -3.86
CA ARG A 250 -16.62 -5.97 -4.72
C ARG A 250 -17.83 -5.30 -4.09
N GLU A 251 -18.09 -5.52 -2.80
CA GLU A 251 -19.18 -4.87 -2.08
C GLU A 251 -19.03 -3.35 -2.09
N PHE A 252 -17.83 -2.85 -1.82
CA PHE A 252 -17.57 -1.42 -1.88
C PHE A 252 -17.86 -0.85 -3.26
N TRP A 253 -17.30 -1.41 -4.33
CA TRP A 253 -17.49 -0.91 -5.68
C TRP A 253 -18.92 -1.06 -6.18
N ALA A 254 -19.66 -2.09 -5.74
CA ALA A 254 -21.08 -2.22 -6.06
C ALA A 254 -21.94 -1.06 -5.54
N THR A 255 -21.47 -0.34 -4.53
CA THR A 255 -22.18 0.85 -4.00
C THR A 255 -21.90 2.13 -4.79
N LEU A 256 -20.97 2.09 -5.75
CA LEU A 256 -20.54 3.24 -6.57
C LEU A 256 -21.17 3.22 -7.97
N ALA A 257 -21.91 2.15 -8.30
CA ALA A 257 -22.56 1.92 -9.59
C ALA A 257 -23.87 2.74 -9.73
#